data_4596e2bd7b4884b2aec372dd114807ec
#
_entry.id   4596e2bd7b4884b2aec372dd114807ec
#
_cell.length_a   1.000
_cell.length_b   1.000
_cell.length_c   1.000
_cell.angle_alpha   90.00
_cell.angle_beta   90.00
_cell.angle_gamma   90.00
#
_symmetry.space_group_name_H-M   'P 1'
#
loop_
_entity.id
_entity.type
_entity.pdbx_description
1 polymer ?
#
loop_
_entity_poly.entity_id
_entity_poly.type
_entity_poly.pdbx_seq_one_letter_code
_entity_poly.pdbx_strand_id
1 'polypeptide(L)'
;MLKILFLCTGNSCRSQMAEGWARHLKPGEIEAYSAGITPHGMNADAMQVMAEAGVDIGDQRSKHVDDVADVNFDYVVTVCDHAHESCPVFPGRARIVHHGFDDPPRLASDAATEAERLAPYRRVRDEIRDYVATLPESLRDEH
;
A
#
# COMPACT_ATOMS: atom_id res chain seq x y z
N MET A 1 -13.72 -12.59 -5.77
CA MET A 1 -12.79 -11.46 -5.74
C MET A 1 -11.36 -11.95 -5.57
N LEU A 2 -10.42 -11.29 -6.18
CA LEU A 2 -9.01 -11.57 -5.96
C LEU A 2 -8.55 -10.98 -4.63
N LYS A 3 -7.80 -11.75 -3.87
CA LYS A 3 -7.23 -11.30 -2.59
C LYS A 3 -5.82 -10.80 -2.84
N ILE A 4 -5.61 -9.51 -2.61
CA ILE A 4 -4.32 -8.85 -2.86
C ILE A 4 -3.81 -8.23 -1.57
N LEU A 5 -2.57 -8.56 -1.22
CA LEU A 5 -1.88 -7.96 -0.09
C LEU A 5 -0.90 -6.91 -0.62
N PHE A 6 -1.00 -5.68 -0.11
CA PHE A 6 -0.01 -4.64 -0.35
C PHE A 6 0.96 -4.65 0.84
N LEU A 7 2.21 -4.92 0.57
CA LEU A 7 3.24 -5.12 1.59
C LEU A 7 4.27 -3.99 1.55
N CYS A 8 4.50 -3.37 2.71
CA CYS A 8 5.46 -2.29 2.88
C CYS A 8 6.21 -2.55 4.19
N THR A 9 7.24 -1.78 4.49
CA THR A 9 8.01 -1.97 5.72
C THR A 9 7.17 -1.64 6.95
N GLY A 10 6.66 -0.42 7.04
CA GLY A 10 5.97 0.07 8.24
C GLY A 10 4.47 -0.12 8.26
N ASN A 11 3.87 -0.46 7.14
CA ASN A 11 2.41 -0.50 6.95
C ASN A 11 1.74 0.76 7.51
N SER A 12 2.34 1.91 7.25
CA SER A 12 1.87 3.19 7.77
C SER A 12 1.47 4.18 6.68
N CYS A 13 2.10 4.12 5.51
CA CYS A 13 1.90 5.09 4.45
C CYS A 13 1.54 4.41 3.12
N ARG A 14 2.54 3.96 2.34
CA ARG A 14 2.32 3.47 0.97
C ARG A 14 1.36 2.30 0.87
N SER A 15 1.54 1.26 1.66
CA SER A 15 0.64 0.10 1.62
C SER A 15 -0.76 0.43 2.12
N GLN A 16 -0.89 1.35 3.09
CA GLN A 16 -2.19 1.79 3.57
C GLN A 16 -2.93 2.59 2.50
N MET A 17 -2.23 3.46 1.77
CA MET A 17 -2.83 4.20 0.66
C MET A 17 -3.28 3.25 -0.46
N ALA A 18 -2.45 2.22 -0.76
CA ALA A 18 -2.81 1.23 -1.78
C ALA A 18 -4.06 0.44 -1.39
N GLU A 19 -4.15 0.01 -0.14
CA GLU A 19 -5.35 -0.67 0.36
C GLU A 19 -6.57 0.23 0.23
N GLY A 20 -6.44 1.49 0.62
CA GLY A 20 -7.53 2.48 0.54
C GLY A 20 -8.01 2.69 -0.89
N TRP A 21 -7.10 2.86 -1.83
CA TRP A 21 -7.46 3.03 -3.23
C TRP A 21 -8.12 1.77 -3.80
N ALA A 22 -7.62 0.58 -3.46
CA ALA A 22 -8.20 -0.66 -3.96
C ALA A 22 -9.64 -0.84 -3.46
N ARG A 23 -9.90 -0.53 -2.20
CA ARG A 23 -11.25 -0.58 -1.64
C ARG A 23 -12.18 0.45 -2.27
N HIS A 24 -11.64 1.61 -2.63
CA HIS A 24 -12.41 2.69 -3.22
C HIS A 24 -12.70 2.47 -4.70
N LEU A 25 -11.69 2.03 -5.47
CA LEU A 25 -11.78 1.92 -6.93
C LEU A 25 -12.27 0.55 -7.41
N LYS A 26 -11.98 -0.52 -6.66
CA LYS A 26 -12.21 -1.90 -7.10
C LYS A 26 -12.97 -2.75 -6.07
N PRO A 27 -14.06 -2.23 -5.47
CA PRO A 27 -14.72 -2.94 -4.36
C PRO A 27 -15.34 -4.28 -4.77
N GLY A 28 -15.67 -4.48 -6.04
CA GLY A 28 -16.26 -5.73 -6.52
C GLY A 28 -15.27 -6.69 -7.15
N GLU A 29 -14.01 -6.29 -7.28
CA GLU A 29 -12.98 -7.07 -7.98
C GLU A 29 -11.84 -7.50 -7.07
N ILE A 30 -11.49 -6.70 -6.08
CA ILE A 30 -10.33 -6.91 -5.20
C ILE A 30 -10.76 -6.89 -3.75
N GLU A 31 -10.38 -7.94 -3.01
CA GLU A 31 -10.41 -7.92 -1.55
C GLU A 31 -9.02 -7.50 -1.11
N ALA A 32 -8.90 -6.27 -0.64
CA ALA A 32 -7.61 -5.63 -0.39
C ALA A 32 -7.17 -5.78 1.06
N TYR A 33 -5.88 -6.09 1.23
CA TYR A 33 -5.22 -6.17 2.53
C TYR A 33 -3.92 -5.37 2.47
N SER A 34 -3.44 -4.93 3.62
CA SER A 34 -2.10 -4.38 3.72
C SER A 34 -1.44 -4.86 5.01
N ALA A 35 -0.12 -4.95 5.01
CA ALA A 35 0.64 -5.35 6.19
C ALA A 35 2.07 -4.84 6.06
N GLY A 36 2.83 -4.94 7.13
CA GLY A 36 4.22 -4.52 7.17
C GLY A 36 5.13 -5.56 7.78
N ILE A 37 6.40 -5.43 7.47
CA ILE A 37 7.46 -6.25 8.08
C ILE A 37 7.72 -5.78 9.52
N THR A 38 7.67 -4.46 9.74
CA THR A 38 7.86 -3.83 11.04
C THR A 38 6.83 -2.70 11.18
N PRO A 39 5.60 -2.99 11.66
CA PRO A 39 4.54 -1.98 11.71
C PRO A 39 4.90 -0.77 12.56
N HIS A 40 4.58 0.42 12.07
CA HIS A 40 4.89 1.70 12.72
C HIS A 40 3.63 2.50 13.11
N GLY A 41 2.43 1.94 12.92
CA GLY A 41 1.18 2.68 13.12
C GLY A 41 0.76 3.45 11.87
N MET A 42 -0.40 4.08 11.93
CA MET A 42 -0.93 4.85 10.79
C MET A 42 -0.21 6.19 10.68
N ASN A 43 0.10 6.59 9.45
CA ASN A 43 0.74 7.87 9.18
C ASN A 43 -0.33 8.96 9.00
N ALA A 44 -0.29 9.99 9.85
CA ALA A 44 -1.29 11.05 9.84
C ALA A 44 -1.33 11.84 8.53
N ASP A 45 -0.18 12.09 7.93
CA ASP A 45 -0.10 12.83 6.66
C ASP A 45 -0.69 12.00 5.51
N ALA A 46 -0.45 10.69 5.50
CA ALA A 46 -1.06 9.79 4.53
C ALA A 46 -2.58 9.80 4.67
N MET A 47 -3.09 9.75 5.91
CA MET A 47 -4.52 9.80 6.16
C MET A 47 -5.12 11.12 5.66
N GLN A 48 -4.42 12.23 5.88
CA GLN A 48 -4.88 13.55 5.47
C GLN A 48 -4.99 13.65 3.94
N VAL A 49 -3.93 13.25 3.21
CA VAL A 49 -3.94 13.39 1.74
C VAL A 49 -4.93 12.41 1.09
N MET A 50 -5.17 11.25 1.70
CA MET A 50 -6.22 10.34 1.20
C MET A 50 -7.60 10.95 1.40
N ALA A 51 -7.85 11.57 2.56
CA ALA A 51 -9.12 12.26 2.82
C ALA A 51 -9.35 13.41 1.83
N GLU A 52 -8.30 14.15 1.47
CA GLU A 52 -8.38 15.19 0.44
C GLU A 52 -8.88 14.63 -0.90
N ALA A 53 -8.52 13.39 -1.20
CA ALA A 53 -8.92 12.73 -2.44
C ALA A 53 -10.25 11.96 -2.31
N GLY A 54 -10.94 12.11 -1.18
CA GLY A 54 -12.23 11.48 -0.94
C GLY A 54 -12.16 10.05 -0.41
N VAL A 55 -11.01 9.61 0.08
CA VAL A 55 -10.82 8.24 0.58
C VAL A 55 -10.44 8.28 2.05
N ASP A 56 -11.31 7.76 2.91
CA ASP A 56 -11.07 7.69 4.35
C ASP A 56 -10.39 6.36 4.68
N ILE A 57 -9.13 6.41 5.14
CA ILE A 57 -8.41 5.22 5.59
C ILE A 57 -8.28 5.16 7.12
N GLY A 58 -9.05 5.98 7.83
CA GLY A 58 -9.01 6.03 9.30
C GLY A 58 -9.39 4.73 9.98
N ASP A 59 -10.16 3.88 9.31
CA ASP A 59 -10.58 2.58 9.85
C ASP A 59 -9.56 1.47 9.60
N GLN A 60 -8.56 1.72 8.78
CA GLN A 60 -7.51 0.74 8.50
C GLN A 60 -6.51 0.70 9.65
N ARG A 61 -5.84 -0.43 9.82
CA ARG A 61 -4.87 -0.62 10.90
C ARG A 61 -3.50 -0.99 10.35
N SER A 62 -2.47 -0.44 10.97
CA SER A 62 -1.10 -0.90 10.75
C SER A 62 -0.92 -2.25 11.45
N LYS A 63 -0.42 -3.26 10.73
CA LYS A 63 -0.32 -4.62 11.26
C LYS A 63 0.87 -5.35 10.66
N HIS A 64 1.32 -6.36 11.38
CA HIS A 64 2.41 -7.22 10.94
C HIS A 64 1.90 -8.23 9.92
N VAL A 65 2.78 -8.61 8.98
CA VAL A 65 2.45 -9.59 7.94
C VAL A 65 1.97 -10.92 8.52
N ASP A 66 2.46 -11.31 9.70
CA ASP A 66 2.03 -12.54 10.37
C ASP A 66 0.55 -12.51 10.74
N ASP A 67 -0.02 -11.33 10.93
CA ASP A 67 -1.44 -11.18 11.29
C ASP A 67 -2.37 -11.56 10.13
N VAL A 68 -1.85 -11.62 8.91
CA VAL A 68 -2.62 -12.01 7.73
C VAL A 68 -2.07 -13.29 7.09
N ALA A 69 -1.22 -14.04 7.82
CA ALA A 69 -0.58 -15.25 7.30
C ALA A 69 -1.58 -16.36 6.95
N ASP A 70 -2.76 -16.34 7.57
CA ASP A 70 -3.81 -17.35 7.30
C ASP A 70 -4.60 -17.08 6.02
N VAL A 71 -4.41 -15.92 5.41
CA VAL A 71 -5.15 -15.55 4.20
C VAL A 71 -4.44 -16.12 2.97
N ASN A 72 -5.20 -16.76 2.09
CA ASN A 72 -4.67 -17.26 0.83
C ASN A 72 -4.72 -16.14 -0.22
N PHE A 73 -3.63 -15.39 -0.33
CA PHE A 73 -3.55 -14.31 -1.30
C PHE A 73 -3.35 -14.84 -2.71
N ASP A 74 -3.98 -14.18 -3.67
CA ASP A 74 -3.72 -14.41 -5.08
C ASP A 74 -2.46 -13.68 -5.52
N TYR A 75 -2.28 -12.46 -5.01
CA TYR A 75 -1.10 -11.64 -5.28
C TYR A 75 -0.63 -10.94 -4.03
N VAL A 76 0.70 -10.80 -3.91
CA VAL A 76 1.33 -9.96 -2.90
C VAL A 76 2.12 -8.90 -3.67
N VAL A 77 1.75 -7.63 -3.50
CA VAL A 77 2.42 -6.51 -4.16
C VAL A 77 3.29 -5.81 -3.14
N THR A 78 4.61 -5.89 -3.32
CA THR A 78 5.55 -5.15 -2.47
C THR A 78 5.69 -3.74 -3.04
N VAL A 79 5.44 -2.74 -2.19
CA VAL A 79 5.40 -1.34 -2.62
C VAL A 79 6.61 -0.53 -2.15
N CYS A 80 7.56 -1.17 -1.47
CA CYS A 80 8.85 -0.59 -1.16
C CYS A 80 9.94 -1.65 -1.33
N ASP A 81 11.17 -1.20 -1.61
CA ASP A 81 12.28 -2.11 -1.90
C ASP A 81 12.62 -3.00 -0.71
N HIS A 82 12.60 -2.45 0.52
CA HIS A 82 12.90 -3.23 1.72
C HIS A 82 11.90 -4.39 1.91
N ALA A 83 10.62 -4.14 1.69
CA ALA A 83 9.60 -5.19 1.79
C ALA A 83 9.80 -6.25 0.70
N HIS A 84 10.26 -5.85 -0.48
CA HIS A 84 10.56 -6.79 -1.56
C HIS A 84 11.73 -7.71 -1.18
N GLU A 85 12.81 -7.13 -0.63
CA GLU A 85 13.99 -7.88 -0.22
C GLU A 85 13.73 -8.80 0.97
N SER A 86 12.85 -8.37 1.88
CA SER A 86 12.54 -9.07 3.12
C SER A 86 11.23 -9.84 3.06
N CYS A 87 10.65 -10.00 1.87
CA CYS A 87 9.34 -10.61 1.70
C CYS A 87 9.35 -12.06 2.20
N PRO A 88 8.46 -12.40 3.14
CA PRO A 88 8.37 -13.77 3.62
C PRO A 88 7.82 -14.70 2.53
N VAL A 89 8.01 -15.99 2.74
CA VAL A 89 7.42 -17.00 1.87
C VAL A 89 5.95 -17.12 2.23
N PHE A 90 5.06 -16.93 1.26
CA PHE A 90 3.63 -17.10 1.44
C PHE A 90 3.22 -18.50 0.98
N PRO A 91 2.40 -19.21 1.79
CA PRO A 91 1.93 -20.52 1.37
C PRO A 91 0.91 -20.39 0.24
N GLY A 92 0.76 -21.47 -0.54
CA GLY A 92 -0.26 -21.54 -1.58
C GLY A 92 0.18 -20.92 -2.89
N ARG A 93 -0.75 -20.23 -3.55
CA ARG A 93 -0.59 -19.73 -4.92
C ARG A 93 -0.18 -18.28 -5.04
N ALA A 94 0.13 -17.62 -3.93
CA ALA A 94 0.43 -16.20 -3.96
C ALA A 94 1.58 -15.90 -4.93
N ARG A 95 1.34 -14.97 -5.85
CA ARG A 95 2.38 -14.46 -6.75
C ARG A 95 2.89 -13.15 -6.19
N ILE A 96 4.21 -13.03 -6.10
CA ILE A 96 4.85 -11.83 -5.57
C ILE A 96 5.18 -10.89 -6.73
N VAL A 97 4.66 -9.68 -6.67
CA VAL A 97 4.91 -8.63 -7.66
C VAL A 97 5.51 -7.44 -6.95
N HIS A 98 6.61 -6.92 -7.46
CA HIS A 98 7.20 -5.70 -6.90
C HIS A 98 6.84 -4.49 -7.75
N HIS A 99 6.25 -3.47 -7.11
CA HIS A 99 6.01 -2.18 -7.73
C HIS A 99 6.28 -1.10 -6.69
N GLY A 100 7.54 -0.65 -6.63
CA GLY A 100 7.98 0.30 -5.62
C GLY A 100 7.49 1.71 -5.88
N PHE A 101 7.28 2.45 -4.79
CA PHE A 101 6.95 3.88 -4.81
C PHE A 101 7.92 4.59 -3.89
N ASP A 102 8.19 5.86 -4.18
CA ASP A 102 9.02 6.69 -3.30
C ASP A 102 8.40 6.78 -1.91
N ASP A 103 9.23 6.97 -0.91
CA ASP A 103 8.82 7.01 0.50
C ASP A 103 8.49 8.45 0.92
N PRO A 104 7.20 8.82 1.03
CA PRO A 104 6.83 10.20 1.36
C PRO A 104 7.42 10.73 2.66
N PRO A 105 7.43 9.98 3.80
CA PRO A 105 8.05 10.49 5.01
C PRO A 105 9.52 10.86 4.83
N ARG A 106 10.27 10.06 4.07
CA ARG A 106 11.68 10.34 3.80
C ARG A 106 11.83 11.60 2.95
N LEU A 107 11.01 11.74 1.91
CA LEU A 107 11.05 12.90 1.03
C LEU A 107 10.64 14.18 1.75
N ALA A 108 9.79 14.05 2.77
CA ALA A 108 9.28 15.19 3.54
C ALA A 108 10.15 15.56 4.74
N SER A 109 11.23 14.82 5.01
CA SER A 109 12.02 14.98 6.25
C SER A 109 12.63 16.38 6.43
N ASP A 110 12.95 17.06 5.33
CA ASP A 110 13.55 18.41 5.35
C ASP A 110 12.55 19.51 5.05
N ALA A 111 11.26 19.21 5.03
CA ALA A 111 10.23 20.17 4.68
C ALA A 111 10.16 21.30 5.71
N ALA A 112 10.12 22.55 5.24
CA ALA A 112 10.03 23.74 6.08
C ALA A 112 8.58 24.19 6.31
N THR A 113 7.66 23.81 5.42
CA THR A 113 6.26 24.21 5.49
C THR A 113 5.35 22.98 5.37
N GLU A 114 4.08 23.15 5.76
CA GLU A 114 3.09 22.08 5.58
C GLU A 114 2.92 21.71 4.12
N ALA A 115 2.88 22.70 3.23
CA ALA A 115 2.75 22.44 1.80
C ALA A 115 3.91 21.61 1.26
N GLU A 116 5.14 21.92 1.68
CA GLU A 116 6.32 21.16 1.30
C GLU A 116 6.29 19.75 1.88
N ARG A 117 5.78 19.59 3.10
CA ARG A 117 5.68 18.29 3.75
C ARG A 117 4.67 17.40 3.06
N LEU A 118 3.53 17.94 2.66
CA LEU A 118 2.45 17.16 2.06
C LEU A 118 2.63 16.89 0.55
N ALA A 119 3.46 17.69 -0.13
CA ALA A 119 3.65 17.54 -1.57
C ALA A 119 4.08 16.12 -1.99
N PRO A 120 5.11 15.50 -1.38
CA PRO A 120 5.47 14.13 -1.75
C PRO A 120 4.38 13.11 -1.42
N TYR A 121 3.61 13.32 -0.35
CA TYR A 121 2.47 12.44 -0.03
C TYR A 121 1.41 12.52 -1.12
N ARG A 122 1.10 13.71 -1.60
CA ARG A 122 0.09 13.91 -2.66
C ARG A 122 0.54 13.28 -3.97
N ARG A 123 1.82 13.46 -4.31
CA ARG A 123 2.38 12.87 -5.53
C ARG A 123 2.32 11.36 -5.50
N VAL A 124 2.84 10.75 -4.43
CA VAL A 124 2.87 9.29 -4.29
C VAL A 124 1.45 8.73 -4.18
N ARG A 125 0.55 9.41 -3.46
CA ARG A 125 -0.87 9.05 -3.42
C ARG A 125 -1.44 8.89 -4.84
N ASP A 126 -1.17 9.87 -5.71
CA ASP A 126 -1.72 9.85 -7.06
C ASP A 126 -1.06 8.78 -7.93
N GLU A 127 0.24 8.53 -7.74
CA GLU A 127 0.94 7.44 -8.44
C GLU A 127 0.37 6.07 -8.04
N ILE A 128 0.10 5.89 -6.76
CA ILE A 128 -0.51 4.64 -6.26
C ILE A 128 -1.93 4.49 -6.82
N ARG A 129 -2.72 5.59 -6.85
CA ARG A 129 -4.05 5.57 -7.46
C ARG A 129 -3.98 5.07 -8.90
N ASP A 130 -3.08 5.63 -9.70
CA ASP A 130 -2.97 5.27 -11.10
C ASP A 130 -2.55 3.81 -11.29
N TYR A 131 -1.67 3.31 -10.43
CA TYR A 131 -1.29 1.90 -10.44
C TYR A 131 -2.48 1.00 -10.08
N VAL A 132 -3.15 1.30 -8.98
CA VAL A 132 -4.29 0.50 -8.50
C VAL A 132 -5.42 0.48 -9.53
N ALA A 133 -5.61 1.58 -10.26
CA ALA A 133 -6.62 1.64 -11.32
C ALA A 133 -6.37 0.61 -12.43
N THR A 134 -5.13 0.17 -12.61
CA THR A 134 -4.79 -0.88 -13.60
C THR A 134 -5.02 -2.30 -13.09
N LEU A 135 -5.31 -2.46 -11.79
CA LEU A 135 -5.47 -3.78 -11.18
C LEU A 135 -6.90 -4.29 -11.39
N PRO A 136 -7.11 -5.59 -11.45
CA PRO A 136 -6.10 -6.65 -11.38
C PRO A 136 -5.45 -7.02 -12.72
N GLU A 137 -5.86 -6.40 -13.82
CA GLU A 137 -5.41 -6.80 -15.16
C GLU A 137 -3.89 -6.73 -15.31
N SER A 138 -3.26 -5.66 -14.81
CA SER A 138 -1.82 -5.50 -14.94
C SER A 138 -1.03 -6.58 -14.20
N LEU A 139 -1.60 -7.16 -13.14
CA LEU A 139 -0.95 -8.25 -12.40
C LEU A 139 -0.96 -9.55 -13.20
N ARG A 140 -2.00 -9.76 -14.00
CA ARG A 140 -2.12 -10.96 -14.84
C ARG A 140 -1.13 -10.97 -15.99
N ASP A 141 -0.72 -9.78 -16.42
CA ASP A 141 0.22 -9.61 -17.53
C ASP A 141 1.68 -9.70 -17.09
N GLU A 142 1.95 -9.63 -15.78
CA GLU A 142 3.29 -9.75 -15.23
C GLU A 142 3.60 -11.19 -14.84
N HIS A 143 4.62 -11.76 -15.47
CA HIS A 143 5.07 -13.12 -15.22
C HIS A 143 6.52 -13.18 -14.82
#